data_216f59a39f2e36573eaeeefeb5fd3e86
#
_entry.id   216f59a39f2e36573eaeeefeb5fd3e86
#
_cell.length_a   1.000
_cell.length_b   1.000
_cell.length_c   1.000
_cell.angle_alpha   90.00
_cell.angle_beta   90.00
_cell.angle_gamma   90.00
#
_symmetry.space_group_name_H-M   'P 1'
#
loop_
_entity.id
_entity.type
_entity.pdbx_description
1 polymer ?
#
loop_
_entity_poly.entity_id
_entity_poly.type
_entity_poly.pdbx_seq_one_letter_code
_entity_poly.pdbx_strand_id
1 'polypeptide(L)'
;MTVKRKSHNQSTASRKKAANTRIPRATQVIDFDRYIPTVVSSLMAKLRSSAQIFFEERYGITRLEWRIISFLASEGPSSAYDIWTLGSLDKAAVSRAVKALQARGLVQVKEVPNNNRRRTLITLTVAGRKLSDQTFDEIVRRHGRLVAKLTNAEIEQFIATAKHLEQQISLMDDQSYMSASRFDVTKSSKRSPPGRTTAVRKA
;
A
#
# COMPACT_ATOMS: atom_id res chain seq x y z
N MET A 1 28.63 -27.03 -64.25
CA MET A 1 28.39 -28.30 -63.52
C MET A 1 28.56 -28.09 -62.05
N THR A 2 27.62 -28.64 -61.29
CA THR A 2 27.65 -28.97 -59.87
C THR A 2 27.08 -27.87 -58.94
N VAL A 3 25.79 -27.86 -58.70
CA VAL A 3 24.92 -28.49 -57.68
C VAL A 3 25.02 -27.88 -56.26
N LYS A 4 23.95 -27.19 -55.94
CA LYS A 4 23.15 -27.12 -54.70
C LYS A 4 23.78 -27.54 -53.36
N ARG A 5 23.57 -26.69 -52.34
CA ARG A 5 22.78 -27.12 -51.17
C ARG A 5 22.19 -25.93 -50.39
N LYS A 6 20.85 -25.95 -50.24
CA LYS A 6 20.06 -25.17 -49.30
C LYS A 6 20.38 -25.66 -47.90
N SER A 7 20.59 -24.78 -46.95
CA SER A 7 20.42 -25.07 -45.54
C SER A 7 19.35 -24.16 -44.94
N HIS A 8 18.25 -24.77 -44.57
CA HIS A 8 17.17 -24.26 -43.79
C HIS A 8 17.68 -23.91 -42.38
N ASN A 9 17.65 -22.67 -42.04
CA ASN A 9 17.84 -22.28 -40.63
C ASN A 9 16.47 -22.06 -39.99
N GLN A 10 15.99 -23.08 -39.27
CA GLN A 10 14.79 -23.03 -38.50
C GLN A 10 15.10 -22.23 -37.23
N SER A 11 14.50 -21.04 -37.17
CA SER A 11 14.41 -20.22 -35.97
C SER A 11 13.54 -20.94 -34.94
N THR A 12 14.15 -21.58 -33.96
CA THR A 12 13.50 -22.08 -32.75
C THR A 12 13.27 -20.92 -31.79
N ALA A 13 12.15 -20.25 -31.97
CA ALA A 13 11.61 -19.33 -30.94
C ALA A 13 11.28 -20.15 -29.70
N SER A 14 12.18 -20.15 -28.74
CA SER A 14 11.96 -20.70 -27.39
C SER A 14 10.92 -19.86 -26.68
N ARG A 15 9.65 -20.25 -26.79
CA ARG A 15 8.58 -19.79 -25.93
C ARG A 15 8.94 -20.20 -24.51
N LYS A 16 9.45 -19.27 -23.69
CA LYS A 16 9.50 -19.41 -22.24
C LYS A 16 8.07 -19.58 -21.74
N LYS A 17 7.69 -20.84 -21.53
CA LYS A 17 6.46 -21.24 -20.86
C LYS A 17 6.55 -20.69 -19.43
N ALA A 18 5.73 -19.70 -19.10
CA ALA A 18 5.54 -19.28 -17.71
C ALA A 18 5.18 -20.56 -16.92
N ALA A 19 6.04 -20.95 -16.00
CA ALA A 19 5.80 -22.08 -15.13
C ALA A 19 4.61 -21.73 -14.24
N ASN A 20 3.45 -22.23 -14.64
CA ASN A 20 2.24 -22.22 -13.82
C ASN A 20 2.50 -23.19 -12.67
N THR A 21 3.03 -22.68 -11.56
CA THR A 21 3.37 -23.46 -10.38
C THR A 21 2.06 -23.86 -9.69
N ARG A 22 1.42 -24.93 -10.20
CA ARG A 22 0.33 -25.60 -9.50
C ARG A 22 0.89 -26.25 -8.25
N ILE A 23 0.63 -25.66 -7.09
CA ILE A 23 0.95 -26.24 -5.79
C ILE A 23 0.06 -27.47 -5.59
N PRO A 24 0.61 -28.68 -5.33
CA PRO A 24 -0.19 -29.88 -5.09
C PRO A 24 -1.11 -29.69 -3.89
N ARG A 25 -2.37 -30.09 -4.02
CA ARG A 25 -3.45 -29.86 -3.05
C ARG A 25 -3.23 -30.51 -1.65
N ALA A 26 -2.33 -31.47 -1.53
CA ALA A 26 -2.09 -32.24 -0.31
C ALA A 26 -1.14 -31.59 0.72
N THR A 27 -0.42 -30.52 0.35
CA THR A 27 0.54 -29.82 1.21
C THR A 27 0.52 -28.31 0.94
N GLN A 28 -0.68 -27.72 0.88
CA GLN A 28 -0.80 -26.27 0.67
C GLN A 28 -0.51 -25.53 1.98
N VAL A 29 0.77 -25.32 2.27
CA VAL A 29 1.22 -24.37 3.27
C VAL A 29 1.54 -23.07 2.53
N ILE A 30 0.96 -21.96 3.00
CA ILE A 30 1.31 -20.65 2.45
C ILE A 30 2.73 -20.31 2.88
N ASP A 31 3.62 -20.18 1.91
CA ASP A 31 4.95 -19.62 2.14
C ASP A 31 4.83 -18.09 2.35
N PHE A 32 4.79 -17.68 3.61
CA PHE A 32 4.60 -16.28 3.99
C PHE A 32 5.75 -15.37 3.54
N ASP A 33 6.95 -15.91 3.33
CA ASP A 33 8.09 -15.13 2.82
C ASP A 33 7.93 -14.78 1.34
N ARG A 34 7.11 -15.54 0.61
CA ARG A 34 6.79 -15.33 -0.81
C ARG A 34 5.36 -14.87 -1.05
N TYR A 35 4.54 -14.82 -0.02
CA TYR A 35 3.16 -14.36 -0.13
C TYR A 35 3.12 -12.83 -0.16
N ILE A 36 2.85 -12.26 -1.34
CA ILE A 36 2.91 -10.82 -1.62
C ILE A 36 2.18 -9.97 -0.57
N PRO A 37 0.95 -10.28 -0.14
CA PRO A 37 0.28 -9.47 0.89
C PRO A 37 1.06 -9.40 2.21
N THR A 38 1.71 -10.49 2.65
CA THR A 38 2.53 -10.49 3.86
C THR A 38 3.79 -9.67 3.68
N VAL A 39 4.49 -9.82 2.57
CA VAL A 39 5.71 -9.05 2.25
C VAL A 39 5.42 -7.55 2.24
N VAL A 40 4.36 -7.14 1.53
CA VAL A 40 3.94 -5.73 1.45
C VAL A 40 3.51 -5.21 2.82
N SER A 41 2.70 -5.97 3.58
CA SER A 41 2.25 -5.58 4.92
C SER A 41 3.42 -5.40 5.89
N SER A 42 4.40 -6.32 5.88
CA SER A 42 5.61 -6.23 6.71
C SER A 42 6.45 -5.00 6.34
N LEU A 43 6.68 -4.77 5.05
CA LEU A 43 7.39 -3.59 4.57
C LEU A 43 6.70 -2.30 5.00
N MET A 44 5.38 -2.21 4.79
CA MET A 44 4.57 -1.05 5.18
C MET A 44 4.59 -0.80 6.68
N ALA A 45 4.53 -1.86 7.52
CA ALA A 45 4.61 -1.72 8.97
C ALA A 45 5.95 -1.11 9.40
N LYS A 46 7.07 -1.61 8.86
CA LYS A 46 8.42 -1.08 9.15
C LYS A 46 8.58 0.37 8.68
N LEU A 47 8.11 0.71 7.49
CA LEU A 47 8.16 2.08 6.97
C LEU A 47 7.32 3.04 7.81
N ARG A 48 6.12 2.62 8.22
CA ARG A 48 5.23 3.42 9.08
C ARG A 48 5.85 3.66 10.45
N SER A 49 6.35 2.61 11.11
CA SER A 49 6.98 2.73 12.43
C SER A 49 8.21 3.64 12.38
N SER A 50 9.11 3.44 11.42
CA SER A 50 10.30 4.28 11.24
C SER A 50 9.95 5.74 10.95
N ALA A 51 8.91 6.00 10.16
CA ALA A 51 8.46 7.35 9.87
C ALA A 51 7.80 8.00 11.10
N GLN A 52 6.99 7.25 11.85
CA GLN A 52 6.32 7.74 13.06
C GLN A 52 7.35 8.25 14.08
N ILE A 53 8.32 7.40 14.46
CA ILE A 53 9.40 7.76 15.38
C ILE A 53 10.15 9.01 14.89
N PHE A 54 10.51 9.03 13.61
CA PHE A 54 11.24 10.16 13.03
C PHE A 54 10.50 11.50 13.15
N PHE A 55 9.21 11.54 12.80
CA PHE A 55 8.45 12.79 12.83
C PHE A 55 8.12 13.24 14.25
N GLU A 56 7.79 12.30 15.15
CA GLU A 56 7.46 12.61 16.53
C GLU A 56 8.68 13.11 17.31
N GLU A 57 9.80 12.40 17.26
CA GLU A 57 10.99 12.77 18.04
C GLU A 57 11.67 14.03 17.52
N ARG A 58 11.70 14.23 16.20
CA ARG A 58 12.47 15.32 15.62
C ARG A 58 11.68 16.61 15.41
N TYR A 59 10.40 16.48 15.11
CA TYR A 59 9.54 17.63 14.75
C TYR A 59 8.29 17.75 15.63
N GLY A 60 8.05 16.81 16.51
CA GLY A 60 6.87 16.77 17.38
C GLY A 60 5.57 16.67 16.59
N ILE A 61 5.57 16.14 15.37
CA ILE A 61 4.40 15.95 14.54
C ILE A 61 4.21 14.47 14.22
N THR A 62 2.97 14.07 14.04
CA THR A 62 2.67 12.73 13.55
C THR A 62 2.98 12.61 12.06
N ARG A 63 3.18 11.38 11.58
CA ARG A 63 3.31 11.11 10.15
C ARG A 63 2.12 11.61 9.33
N LEU A 64 0.90 11.57 9.89
CA LEU A 64 -0.30 12.06 9.22
C LEU A 64 -0.29 13.59 9.11
N GLU A 65 0.07 14.29 10.19
CA GLU A 65 0.22 15.75 10.18
C GLU A 65 1.26 16.20 9.17
N TRP A 66 2.40 15.51 9.10
CA TRP A 66 3.39 15.77 8.05
C TRP A 66 2.81 15.58 6.63
N ARG A 67 2.05 14.50 6.38
CA ARG A 67 1.42 14.28 5.06
C ARG A 67 0.47 15.41 4.68
N ILE A 68 -0.29 15.94 5.64
CA ILE A 68 -1.19 17.07 5.42
C ILE A 68 -0.39 18.35 5.10
N ILE A 69 0.68 18.63 5.87
CA ILE A 69 1.56 19.76 5.64
C ILE A 69 2.20 19.68 4.25
N SER A 70 2.74 18.51 3.87
CA SER A 70 3.36 18.29 2.57
C SER A 70 2.34 18.43 1.42
N PHE A 71 1.13 17.91 1.59
CA PHE A 71 0.04 18.08 0.62
C PHE A 71 -0.29 19.56 0.41
N LEU A 72 -0.47 20.32 1.49
CA LEU A 72 -0.75 21.76 1.42
C LEU A 72 0.43 22.57 0.87
N ALA A 73 1.65 22.08 1.03
CA ALA A 73 2.84 22.71 0.46
C ALA A 73 2.92 22.55 -1.06
N SER A 74 2.49 21.39 -1.56
CA SER A 74 2.47 21.03 -3.00
C SER A 74 1.26 21.62 -3.72
N GLU A 75 0.06 21.34 -3.18
CA GLU A 75 -1.21 21.68 -3.85
C GLU A 75 -1.74 23.08 -3.51
N GLY A 76 -1.19 23.71 -2.45
CA GLY A 76 -1.67 24.99 -1.95
C GLY A 76 -2.95 24.88 -1.10
N PRO A 77 -3.72 25.97 -0.99
CA PRO A 77 -4.95 26.00 -0.21
C PRO A 77 -5.95 24.94 -0.68
N SER A 78 -6.37 24.05 0.23
CA SER A 78 -7.19 22.90 -0.13
C SER A 78 -8.31 22.68 0.89
N SER A 79 -9.41 22.06 0.48
CA SER A 79 -10.47 21.64 1.41
C SER A 79 -10.07 20.35 2.14
N ALA A 80 -10.71 20.09 3.26
CA ALA A 80 -10.54 18.80 3.95
C ALA A 80 -10.91 17.63 3.03
N TYR A 81 -11.89 17.81 2.14
CA TYR A 81 -12.28 16.83 1.14
C TYR A 81 -11.12 16.50 0.19
N ASP A 82 -10.48 17.54 -0.37
CA ASP A 82 -9.35 17.35 -1.29
C ASP A 82 -8.18 16.62 -0.60
N ILE A 83 -7.87 17.01 0.66
CA ILE A 83 -6.79 16.40 1.45
C ILE A 83 -7.01 14.91 1.67
N TRP A 84 -8.22 14.47 2.08
CA TRP A 84 -8.44 13.05 2.34
C TRP A 84 -8.64 12.25 1.05
N THR A 85 -9.24 12.81 0.00
CA THR A 85 -9.50 12.12 -1.27
C THR A 85 -8.21 11.97 -2.08
N LEU A 86 -7.58 13.09 -2.43
CA LEU A 86 -6.35 13.10 -3.24
C LEU A 86 -5.14 12.56 -2.45
N GLY A 87 -5.12 12.81 -1.14
CA GLY A 87 -4.09 12.28 -0.25
C GLY A 87 -4.25 10.80 0.09
N SER A 88 -5.33 10.13 -0.34
CA SER A 88 -5.66 8.74 0.05
C SER A 88 -5.59 8.54 1.56
N LEU A 89 -6.28 9.40 2.32
CA LEU A 89 -6.26 9.45 3.78
C LEU A 89 -7.65 9.16 4.36
N ASP A 90 -7.70 8.67 5.60
CA ASP A 90 -8.95 8.52 6.33
C ASP A 90 -9.57 9.88 6.71
N LYS A 91 -10.85 10.08 6.40
CA LYS A 91 -11.57 11.34 6.60
C LYS A 91 -11.57 11.79 8.08
N ALA A 92 -11.83 10.86 9.00
CA ALA A 92 -11.92 11.21 10.43
C ALA A 92 -10.53 11.53 11.00
N ALA A 93 -9.49 10.81 10.56
CA ALA A 93 -8.12 11.07 10.93
C ALA A 93 -7.65 12.44 10.42
N VAL A 94 -7.95 12.80 9.15
CA VAL A 94 -7.63 14.11 8.58
C VAL A 94 -8.31 15.23 9.40
N SER A 95 -9.60 15.10 9.74
CA SER A 95 -10.30 16.11 10.54
C SER A 95 -9.63 16.35 11.89
N ARG A 96 -9.24 15.27 12.60
CA ARG A 96 -8.51 15.39 13.89
C ARG A 96 -7.13 16.02 13.72
N ALA A 97 -6.38 15.60 12.72
CA ALA A 97 -5.05 16.12 12.47
C ALA A 97 -5.06 17.62 12.07
N VAL A 98 -6.02 18.05 11.24
CA VAL A 98 -6.19 19.47 10.88
C VAL A 98 -6.48 20.31 12.12
N LYS A 99 -7.36 19.86 13.03
CA LYS A 99 -7.62 20.56 14.31
C LYS A 99 -6.37 20.67 15.16
N ALA A 100 -5.57 19.61 15.27
CA ALA A 100 -4.31 19.62 16.01
C ALA A 100 -3.29 20.57 15.37
N LEU A 101 -3.14 20.56 14.05
CA LEU A 101 -2.26 21.48 13.33
C LEU A 101 -2.71 22.95 13.49
N GLN A 102 -4.01 23.20 13.47
CA GLN A 102 -4.59 24.53 13.68
C GLN A 102 -4.32 25.04 15.11
N ALA A 103 -4.53 24.20 16.12
CA ALA A 103 -4.24 24.53 17.52
C ALA A 103 -2.76 24.88 17.75
N ARG A 104 -1.87 24.30 16.95
CA ARG A 104 -0.42 24.57 16.98
C ARG A 104 0.02 25.72 16.07
N GLY A 105 -0.92 26.38 15.40
CA GLY A 105 -0.64 27.50 14.51
C GLY A 105 0.11 27.13 13.23
N LEU A 106 0.08 25.86 12.80
CA LEU A 106 0.76 25.38 11.59
C LEU A 106 -0.11 25.49 10.35
N VAL A 107 -1.44 25.46 10.52
CA VAL A 107 -2.42 25.71 9.45
C VAL A 107 -3.45 26.72 9.90
N GLN A 108 -4.07 27.38 8.93
CA GLN A 108 -5.25 28.22 9.09
C GLN A 108 -6.43 27.57 8.38
N VAL A 109 -7.59 27.66 8.99
CA VAL A 109 -8.86 27.21 8.40
C VAL A 109 -9.73 28.44 8.19
N LYS A 110 -10.05 28.74 6.93
CA LYS A 110 -10.86 29.91 6.55
C LYS A 110 -12.10 29.47 5.79
N GLU A 111 -13.24 30.08 6.11
CA GLU A 111 -14.43 29.94 5.32
C GLU A 111 -14.33 30.88 4.11
N VAL A 112 -14.58 30.34 2.93
CA VAL A 112 -14.59 31.11 1.67
C VAL A 112 -15.99 31.02 1.08
N PRO A 113 -16.61 32.15 0.69
CA PRO A 113 -17.89 32.16 0.01
C PRO A 113 -17.78 31.36 -1.29
N ASN A 114 -18.72 30.46 -1.54
CA ASN A 114 -18.81 29.75 -2.81
C ASN A 114 -20.30 29.54 -3.15
N ASN A 115 -20.81 30.27 -4.14
CA ASN A 115 -22.14 30.13 -4.76
C ASN A 115 -23.19 29.41 -3.88
N ASN A 116 -23.68 30.06 -2.83
CA ASN A 116 -24.64 29.54 -1.84
C ASN A 116 -24.16 28.45 -0.86
N ARG A 117 -22.88 28.07 -0.86
CA ARG A 117 -22.31 27.16 0.15
C ARG A 117 -21.02 27.74 0.72
N ARG A 118 -20.81 27.57 2.02
CA ARG A 118 -19.52 27.89 2.65
C ARG A 118 -18.56 26.78 2.35
N ARG A 119 -17.43 27.10 1.71
CA ARG A 119 -16.32 26.18 1.52
C ARG A 119 -15.22 26.51 2.53
N THR A 120 -14.76 25.52 3.24
CA THR A 120 -13.65 25.68 4.18
C THR A 120 -12.34 25.34 3.48
N LEU A 121 -11.42 26.29 3.46
CA LEU A 121 -10.06 26.09 2.94
C LEU A 121 -9.06 26.05 4.08
N ILE A 122 -8.12 25.13 3.97
CA ILE A 122 -7.00 24.91 4.88
C ILE A 122 -5.75 25.38 4.17
N THR A 123 -4.97 26.24 4.81
CA THR A 123 -3.73 26.82 4.28
C THR A 123 -2.62 26.67 5.29
N LEU A 124 -1.37 26.54 4.82
CA LEU A 124 -0.22 26.64 5.69
C LEU A 124 -0.06 28.07 6.22
N THR A 125 0.30 28.19 7.48
CA THR A 125 0.83 29.43 8.03
C THR A 125 2.29 29.60 7.65
N VAL A 126 2.92 30.74 7.98
CA VAL A 126 4.37 30.93 7.85
C VAL A 126 5.12 29.86 8.65
N ALA A 127 4.68 29.53 9.85
CA ALA A 127 5.28 28.48 10.67
C ALA A 127 5.11 27.09 10.02
N GLY A 128 3.91 26.80 9.47
CA GLY A 128 3.66 25.55 8.75
C GLY A 128 4.53 25.41 7.50
N ARG A 129 4.71 26.49 6.74
CA ARG A 129 5.60 26.51 5.58
C ARG A 129 7.05 26.25 5.99
N LYS A 130 7.55 26.95 7.00
CA LYS A 130 8.91 26.74 7.55
C LYS A 130 9.12 25.28 7.97
N LEU A 131 8.14 24.67 8.64
CA LEU A 131 8.21 23.26 9.04
C LEU A 131 8.25 22.35 7.82
N SER A 132 7.45 22.63 6.79
CA SER A 132 7.47 21.89 5.51
C SER A 132 8.86 21.91 4.89
N ASP A 133 9.47 23.08 4.79
CA ASP A 133 10.79 23.26 4.17
C ASP A 133 11.88 22.54 4.98
N GLN A 134 11.85 22.64 6.30
CA GLN A 134 12.80 21.94 7.19
C GLN A 134 12.69 20.41 7.10
N THR A 135 11.47 19.89 6.89
CA THR A 135 11.26 18.45 6.78
C THR A 135 11.59 17.90 5.39
N PHE A 136 11.48 18.71 4.36
CA PHE A 136 11.65 18.29 2.97
C PHE A 136 13.04 17.68 2.71
N ASP A 137 14.10 18.42 3.02
CA ASP A 137 15.47 17.96 2.78
C ASP A 137 15.80 16.66 3.53
N GLU A 138 15.29 16.53 4.75
CA GLU A 138 15.53 15.34 5.54
C GLU A 138 14.76 14.13 4.99
N ILE A 139 13.57 14.34 4.46
CA ILE A 139 12.78 13.27 3.82
C ILE A 139 13.45 12.80 2.54
N VAL A 140 13.97 13.72 1.74
CA VAL A 140 14.77 13.38 0.54
C VAL A 140 15.99 12.55 0.94
N ARG A 141 16.73 12.97 1.98
CA ARG A 141 17.87 12.20 2.51
C ARG A 141 17.45 10.81 3.02
N ARG A 142 16.33 10.72 3.73
CA ARG A 142 15.80 9.43 4.21
C ARG A 142 15.42 8.52 3.07
N HIS A 143 14.74 9.03 2.05
CA HIS A 143 14.43 8.28 0.84
C HIS A 143 15.70 7.78 0.15
N GLY A 144 16.68 8.66 -0.06
CA GLY A 144 17.97 8.26 -0.63
C GLY A 144 18.66 7.12 0.14
N ARG A 145 18.64 7.16 1.48
CA ARG A 145 19.17 6.05 2.30
C ARG A 145 18.35 4.74 2.16
N LEU A 146 17.04 4.84 2.02
CA LEU A 146 16.17 3.68 1.84
C LEU A 146 16.51 2.94 0.55
N VAL A 147 16.73 3.68 -0.53
CA VAL A 147 16.98 3.12 -1.87
C VAL A 147 18.47 3.02 -2.23
N ALA A 148 19.38 3.35 -1.34
CA ALA A 148 20.83 3.51 -1.62
C ALA A 148 21.51 2.26 -2.22
N LYS A 149 20.96 1.08 -2.00
CA LYS A 149 21.49 -0.18 -2.53
C LYS A 149 20.73 -0.70 -3.74
N LEU A 150 19.75 0.07 -4.22
CA LEU A 150 18.97 -0.28 -5.40
C LEU A 150 19.46 0.51 -6.60
N THR A 151 19.48 -0.13 -7.76
CA THR A 151 19.67 0.53 -9.05
C THR A 151 18.40 1.27 -9.45
N ASN A 152 18.51 2.24 -10.33
CA ASN A 152 17.34 2.94 -10.88
C ASN A 152 16.37 1.95 -11.57
N ALA A 153 16.90 0.94 -12.25
CA ALA A 153 16.07 -0.08 -12.90
C ALA A 153 15.24 -0.89 -11.89
N GLU A 154 15.80 -1.25 -10.74
CA GLU A 154 15.08 -1.96 -9.67
C GLU A 154 14.01 -1.08 -9.03
N ILE A 155 14.28 0.22 -8.86
CA ILE A 155 13.31 1.19 -8.35
C ILE A 155 12.13 1.30 -9.31
N GLU A 156 12.39 1.51 -10.60
CA GLU A 156 11.33 1.61 -11.62
C GLU A 156 10.54 0.30 -11.77
N GLN A 157 11.22 -0.84 -11.72
CA GLN A 157 10.57 -2.15 -11.75
C GLN A 157 9.65 -2.36 -10.54
N PHE A 158 10.09 -1.96 -9.34
CA PHE A 158 9.28 -2.04 -8.14
C PHE A 158 8.03 -1.16 -8.26
N ILE A 159 8.17 0.09 -8.71
CA ILE A 159 7.05 1.02 -8.92
C ILE A 159 6.05 0.46 -9.94
N ALA A 160 6.54 -0.04 -11.06
CA ALA A 160 5.71 -0.63 -12.11
C ALA A 160 4.94 -1.86 -11.59
N THR A 161 5.62 -2.74 -10.84
CA THR A 161 5.01 -3.93 -10.25
C THR A 161 3.94 -3.57 -9.21
N ALA A 162 4.20 -2.58 -8.35
CA ALA A 162 3.24 -2.11 -7.36
C ALA A 162 1.97 -1.55 -8.02
N LYS A 163 2.12 -0.70 -9.05
CA LYS A 163 0.99 -0.15 -9.82
C LYS A 163 0.18 -1.25 -10.52
N HIS A 164 0.86 -2.26 -11.06
CA HIS A 164 0.17 -3.39 -11.67
C HIS A 164 -0.64 -4.19 -10.64
N LEU A 165 -0.10 -4.41 -9.45
CA LEU A 165 -0.82 -5.08 -8.36
C LEU A 165 -2.05 -4.26 -7.91
N GLU A 166 -1.95 -2.93 -7.81
CA GLU A 166 -3.10 -2.07 -7.49
C GLU A 166 -4.25 -2.26 -8.50
N GLN A 167 -3.94 -2.32 -9.79
CA GLN A 167 -4.94 -2.58 -10.84
C GLN A 167 -5.58 -3.96 -10.68
N GLN A 168 -4.77 -5.00 -10.36
CA GLN A 168 -5.30 -6.35 -10.16
C GLN A 168 -6.20 -6.45 -8.92
N ILE A 169 -5.90 -5.72 -7.84
CA ILE A 169 -6.76 -5.68 -6.63
C ILE A 169 -8.15 -5.17 -6.99
N SER A 170 -8.24 -4.11 -7.81
CA SER A 170 -9.53 -3.57 -8.25
C SER A 170 -10.36 -4.57 -9.06
N LEU A 171 -9.70 -5.45 -9.82
CA LEU A 171 -10.35 -6.53 -10.56
C LEU A 171 -10.79 -7.70 -9.66
N MET A 172 -10.05 -7.96 -8.56
CA MET A 172 -10.40 -9.03 -7.61
C MET A 172 -11.65 -8.70 -6.79
N ASP A 173 -11.94 -7.42 -6.59
CA ASP A 173 -13.09 -6.94 -5.83
C ASP A 173 -14.38 -6.87 -6.69
N ASP A 174 -14.31 -7.23 -7.97
CA ASP A 174 -15.48 -7.30 -8.84
C ASP A 174 -16.45 -8.39 -8.33
N GLN A 175 -17.72 -8.01 -8.19
CA GLN A 175 -18.79 -8.89 -7.67
C GLN A 175 -18.93 -10.22 -8.43
N SER A 176 -18.55 -10.25 -9.71
CA SER A 176 -18.54 -11.47 -10.53
C SER A 176 -17.59 -12.54 -9.97
N TYR A 177 -16.41 -12.12 -9.45
CA TYR A 177 -15.44 -13.01 -8.81
C TYR A 177 -15.91 -13.47 -7.42
N MET A 178 -16.52 -12.57 -6.64
CA MET A 178 -17.03 -12.85 -5.29
C MET A 178 -18.23 -13.81 -5.33
N SER A 179 -19.05 -13.78 -6.38
CA SER A 179 -20.19 -14.68 -6.53
C SER A 179 -19.78 -16.12 -6.89
N ALA A 180 -18.66 -16.30 -7.58
CA ALA A 180 -18.16 -17.61 -7.99
C ALA A 180 -17.42 -18.37 -6.87
N SER A 181 -17.00 -17.69 -5.80
CA SER A 181 -16.15 -18.23 -4.74
C SER A 181 -16.78 -18.24 -3.34
N ARG A 182 -18.12 -18.26 -3.23
CA ARG A 182 -18.76 -18.45 -1.92
C ARG A 182 -18.36 -19.80 -1.32
N PHE A 183 -17.37 -19.74 -0.45
CA PHE A 183 -17.00 -20.88 0.38
C PHE A 183 -18.13 -21.12 1.39
N ASP A 184 -18.89 -22.18 1.19
CA ASP A 184 -20.00 -22.54 2.06
C ASP A 184 -19.47 -23.11 3.39
N VAL A 185 -19.25 -22.22 4.36
CA VAL A 185 -18.76 -22.56 5.69
C VAL A 185 -19.74 -23.47 6.44
N THR A 186 -21.02 -23.54 6.04
CA THR A 186 -22.04 -24.32 6.75
C THR A 186 -21.90 -25.82 6.54
N LYS A 187 -21.20 -26.26 5.48
CA LYS A 187 -20.98 -27.69 5.20
C LYS A 187 -19.80 -28.30 5.98
N SER A 188 -18.96 -27.48 6.61
CA SER A 188 -17.78 -27.97 7.35
C SER A 188 -18.05 -28.38 8.79
N SER A 189 -19.20 -28.04 9.38
CA SER A 189 -19.45 -28.27 10.83
C SER A 189 -20.09 -29.65 11.17
N LYS A 190 -20.25 -30.56 10.20
CA LYS A 190 -20.84 -31.91 10.43
C LYS A 190 -19.77 -33.03 10.43
N ARG A 191 -18.56 -32.80 10.87
CA ARG A 191 -17.66 -33.91 11.26
C ARG A 191 -17.64 -34.01 12.77
N SER A 192 -18.46 -34.93 13.29
CA SER A 192 -18.41 -35.38 14.69
C SER A 192 -17.01 -35.89 15.03
N PRO A 193 -16.46 -35.60 16.21
CA PRO A 193 -15.18 -36.16 16.63
C PRO A 193 -15.28 -37.68 16.78
N PRO A 194 -14.23 -38.45 16.45
CA PRO A 194 -14.22 -39.89 16.64
C PRO A 194 -14.35 -40.19 18.13
N GLY A 195 -15.32 -41.11 18.45
CA GLY A 195 -15.62 -41.51 19.82
C GLY A 195 -14.42 -42.03 20.56
N ARG A 196 -14.20 -41.53 21.77
CA ARG A 196 -13.24 -42.00 22.73
C ARG A 196 -13.71 -43.37 23.23
N THR A 197 -13.08 -44.47 22.80
CA THR A 197 -13.27 -45.79 23.36
C THR A 197 -12.60 -45.82 24.72
N THR A 198 -13.40 -45.80 25.78
CA THR A 198 -12.93 -46.07 27.16
C THR A 198 -12.77 -47.57 27.29
N ALA A 199 -11.52 -48.00 27.30
CA ALA A 199 -11.14 -49.36 27.72
C ALA A 199 -11.29 -49.47 29.25
N VAL A 200 -12.33 -50.17 29.68
CA VAL A 200 -12.52 -50.59 31.07
C VAL A 200 -11.52 -51.73 31.34
N ARG A 201 -10.54 -51.46 32.20
CA ARG A 201 -9.65 -52.48 32.78
C ARG A 201 -10.36 -53.05 33.99
N LYS A 202 -10.78 -54.36 33.92
CA LYS A 202 -11.19 -55.14 35.09
C LYS A 202 -9.96 -55.74 35.73
N ALA A 203 -9.96 -55.62 37.04
CA ALA A 203 -9.27 -56.35 38.12
C ALA A 203 -7.93 -56.97 37.84
#